data_f701547552905050562e9b1219ef73d6
#
_entry.id   f701547552905050562e9b1219ef73d6
#
_cell.length_a   1.000
_cell.length_b   1.000
_cell.length_c   1.000
_cell.angle_alpha   90.00
_cell.angle_beta   90.00
_cell.angle_gamma   90.00
#
_symmetry.space_group_name_H-M   'P 1'
#
loop_
_entity.id
_entity.type
_entity.pdbx_description
1 polymer ?
#
loop_
_entity_poly.entity_id
_entity_poly.type
_entity_poly.pdbx_seq_one_letter_code
_entity_poly.pdbx_strand_id
1 'polypeptide(L)'
;MCCCPLSSIVGSMNANKQNPYRANSTQGPAQQGGFVPARPAQPRHAANPYSANACGAARPSTQNAVDYSRANYGSNMGGGKHGRGGKHGGSGKGHVWTIVLIVAAIVLAVSLGVLGVIGYGYWHGTKVYDDISATSGLAKEETALADMTVNWDALREQNEDIVGWVYMPGTSIDYPIVQGENDEEYLQKDFTGSTSGLVHKGAIFLSADNAGDFSDSNSFIYGHNMNDETMFAHILAMTDQATFDAARTFYILTPTQNYRCRTYALDVVKNTETNILQPNFADEAAMRSYMTARINDSAVGAPTDVDLASVTKLFTLITCGDDYANTRAVLCGGCVEQATPANAE
;
A
#
# COMPACT_ATOMS: atom_id res chain seq x y z
N MET A 1 -2.32 10.19 3.81
CA MET A 1 -0.89 10.21 3.51
C MET A 1 -0.24 9.13 4.35
N CYS A 2 -0.04 7.96 3.78
CA CYS A 2 0.65 6.86 4.47
C CYS A 2 2.09 6.83 4.00
N CYS A 3 2.93 7.67 4.59
CA CYS A 3 4.37 7.52 4.44
C CYS A 3 4.87 6.60 5.54
N CYS A 4 5.04 5.31 5.27
CA CYS A 4 5.87 4.46 6.13
C CYS A 4 7.32 4.85 5.91
N PRO A 5 8.07 5.27 6.93
CA PRO A 5 9.50 5.41 6.77
C PRO A 5 10.12 4.02 6.57
N LEU A 6 10.65 3.77 5.39
CA LEU A 6 11.54 2.62 5.12
C LEU A 6 12.81 2.69 5.97
N SER A 7 13.15 3.90 6.48
CA SER A 7 14.31 4.17 7.34
C SER A 7 14.46 3.22 8.53
N SER A 8 13.38 2.67 9.06
CA SER A 8 13.46 1.69 10.15
C SER A 8 13.93 0.30 9.72
N ILE A 9 13.90 -0.02 8.41
CA ILE A 9 14.40 -1.29 7.86
C ILE A 9 15.81 -1.12 7.30
N VAL A 10 16.05 -0.04 6.56
CA VAL A 10 17.34 0.23 5.91
C VAL A 10 18.46 0.53 6.94
N GLY A 11 18.14 1.20 8.04
CA GLY A 11 19.11 1.47 9.11
C GLY A 11 19.71 0.21 9.77
N SER A 12 19.03 -0.95 9.67
CA SER A 12 19.54 -2.22 10.21
C SER A 12 20.44 -2.97 9.22
N MET A 13 20.27 -2.75 7.91
CA MET A 13 21.06 -3.48 6.88
C MET A 13 22.43 -2.82 6.61
N ASN A 14 22.51 -1.50 6.67
CA ASN A 14 23.78 -0.79 6.40
C ASN A 14 24.83 -0.90 7.53
N ALA A 15 24.47 -1.37 8.72
CA ALA A 15 25.40 -1.53 9.82
C ALA A 15 26.30 -2.79 9.72
N ASN A 16 26.04 -3.71 8.78
CA ASN A 16 26.78 -4.98 8.72
C ASN A 16 27.21 -5.34 7.29
N LYS A 17 28.08 -4.53 6.68
CA LYS A 17 28.81 -4.89 5.45
C LYS A 17 29.93 -5.91 5.74
N GLN A 18 29.60 -7.01 6.41
CA GLN A 18 30.44 -8.21 6.41
C GLN A 18 29.60 -9.37 5.89
N ASN A 19 29.85 -9.72 4.64
CA ASN A 19 29.29 -10.88 3.95
C ASN A 19 29.57 -12.15 4.78
N PRO A 20 28.56 -12.86 5.34
CA PRO A 20 28.78 -14.05 6.17
C PRO A 20 29.21 -15.29 5.39
N TYR A 21 29.35 -15.21 4.07
CA TYR A 21 29.71 -16.34 3.21
C TYR A 21 31.16 -16.37 2.75
N ARG A 22 32.10 -15.77 3.50
CA ARG A 22 33.52 -16.09 3.29
C ARG A 22 33.87 -17.34 4.11
N ALA A 23 33.84 -18.47 3.43
CA ALA A 23 34.23 -19.76 3.97
C ALA A 23 35.64 -19.71 4.54
N ASN A 24 35.76 -19.98 5.82
CA ASN A 24 37.04 -20.35 6.43
C ASN A 24 37.04 -21.88 6.65
N SER A 25 37.76 -22.56 5.77
CA SER A 25 38.02 -23.97 5.88
C SER A 25 39.08 -24.21 6.98
N THR A 26 38.68 -24.75 8.14
CA THR A 26 39.55 -25.56 8.97
C THR A 26 38.72 -26.60 9.73
N GLN A 27 39.09 -27.84 9.51
CA GLN A 27 38.52 -29.05 10.06
C GLN A 27 38.88 -29.24 11.55
N GLY A 28 37.91 -29.84 12.31
CA GLY A 28 38.14 -30.43 13.61
C GLY A 28 36.93 -31.31 14.02
N PRO A 29 37.11 -32.44 14.75
CA PRO A 29 36.30 -33.63 14.56
C PRO A 29 35.04 -33.75 15.42
N ALA A 30 34.14 -34.62 14.94
CA ALA A 30 32.83 -35.00 15.44
C ALA A 30 32.79 -35.45 16.92
N GLN A 31 31.71 -35.02 17.62
CA GLN A 31 31.18 -35.77 18.78
C GLN A 31 29.69 -36.06 18.54
N GLN A 32 29.40 -37.37 18.65
CA GLN A 32 28.07 -37.96 18.60
C GLN A 32 27.33 -37.64 19.93
N GLY A 33 26.11 -37.11 19.83
CA GLY A 33 25.19 -36.95 20.95
C GLY A 33 23.78 -37.32 20.53
N GLY A 34 23.21 -38.34 21.20
CA GLY A 34 22.01 -39.07 20.84
C GLY A 34 20.73 -38.25 20.82
N PHE A 35 19.89 -38.64 19.90
CA PHE A 35 18.56 -38.13 19.65
C PHE A 35 17.54 -38.72 20.63
N VAL A 36 16.83 -37.89 21.39
CA VAL A 36 15.63 -38.26 22.17
C VAL A 36 14.43 -37.56 21.53
N PRO A 37 13.41 -38.28 21.04
CA PRO A 37 12.26 -37.66 20.42
C PRO A 37 11.30 -37.10 21.48
N ALA A 38 10.97 -35.82 21.36
CA ALA A 38 9.95 -35.15 22.16
C ALA A 38 8.53 -35.44 21.60
N ARG A 39 7.64 -35.73 22.52
CA ARG A 39 6.22 -36.04 22.31
C ARG A 39 5.47 -34.83 21.75
N PRO A 40 4.50 -34.99 20.81
CA PRO A 40 3.72 -33.85 20.30
C PRO A 40 2.75 -33.35 21.35
N ALA A 41 2.74 -32.04 21.54
CA ALA A 41 1.76 -31.33 22.37
C ALA A 41 0.46 -31.09 21.58
N GLN A 42 -0.67 -31.39 22.23
CA GLN A 42 -2.01 -31.13 21.69
C GLN A 42 -2.32 -29.63 21.64
N PRO A 43 -3.09 -29.17 20.64
CA PRO A 43 -3.48 -27.74 20.54
C PRO A 43 -4.54 -27.41 21.60
N ARG A 44 -4.27 -26.37 22.38
CA ARG A 44 -5.25 -25.75 23.25
C ARG A 44 -6.07 -24.76 22.39
N HIS A 45 -7.37 -25.02 22.29
CA HIS A 45 -8.33 -24.08 21.74
C HIS A 45 -8.32 -22.77 22.53
N ALA A 46 -7.90 -21.67 21.94
CA ALA A 46 -8.13 -20.33 22.43
C ALA A 46 -9.49 -19.86 21.90
N ALA A 47 -10.38 -19.48 22.80
CA ALA A 47 -11.73 -19.02 22.50
C ALA A 47 -11.71 -17.64 21.82
N ASN A 48 -12.47 -17.56 20.74
CA ASN A 48 -12.77 -16.35 19.99
C ASN A 48 -13.74 -15.44 20.79
N PRO A 49 -13.41 -14.14 21.07
CA PRO A 49 -14.29 -13.26 21.83
C PRO A 49 -15.31 -12.48 20.99
N TYR A 50 -15.53 -12.79 19.73
CA TYR A 50 -16.58 -12.17 18.92
C TYR A 50 -17.66 -13.18 18.53
N SER A 51 -18.53 -13.50 19.50
CA SER A 51 -19.80 -14.18 19.25
C SER A 51 -20.93 -13.17 19.39
N ALA A 52 -21.68 -13.03 18.30
CA ALA A 52 -22.84 -12.18 18.13
C ALA A 52 -23.89 -12.39 19.23
N ASN A 53 -24.42 -11.30 19.78
CA ASN A 53 -25.70 -11.31 20.50
C ASN A 53 -26.80 -10.81 19.57
N ALA A 54 -27.64 -11.77 19.20
CA ALA A 54 -28.88 -11.53 18.50
C ALA A 54 -29.97 -11.01 19.48
N CYS A 55 -30.75 -10.05 18.97
CA CYS A 55 -32.16 -9.77 19.21
C CYS A 55 -32.76 -10.06 20.57
N GLY A 56 -33.09 -8.99 21.29
CA GLY A 56 -34.13 -8.94 22.31
C GLY A 56 -34.89 -7.63 22.22
N ALA A 57 -36.02 -7.64 21.51
CA ALA A 57 -36.94 -6.53 21.45
C ALA A 57 -37.63 -6.36 22.80
N ALA A 58 -37.42 -5.22 23.46
CA ALA A 58 -38.30 -4.76 24.54
C ALA A 58 -38.67 -3.30 24.28
N ARG A 59 -39.94 -3.08 23.97
CA ARG A 59 -40.57 -1.75 23.94
C ARG A 59 -40.59 -1.18 25.35
N PRO A 60 -40.23 0.10 25.57
CA PRO A 60 -40.75 0.81 26.72
C PRO A 60 -42.05 1.54 26.35
N SER A 61 -43.02 1.37 27.22
CA SER A 61 -44.33 1.99 27.27
C SER A 61 -44.24 3.52 27.34
N THR A 62 -45.19 4.12 26.64
CA THR A 62 -45.76 5.45 26.76
C THR A 62 -45.86 5.95 28.19
N GLN A 63 -45.48 7.20 28.43
CA GLN A 63 -46.24 8.25 29.12
C GLN A 63 -45.29 9.38 29.54
N ASN A 64 -45.42 10.51 28.84
CA ASN A 64 -45.53 11.86 29.40
C ASN A 64 -45.69 12.85 28.23
N ALA A 65 -46.93 12.93 27.77
CA ALA A 65 -47.40 14.07 26.99
C ALA A 65 -47.60 15.25 27.95
N VAL A 66 -46.84 16.29 27.77
CA VAL A 66 -47.09 17.59 28.44
C VAL A 66 -48.12 18.35 27.59
N ASP A 67 -49.30 18.50 28.20
CA ASP A 67 -50.47 19.22 27.68
C ASP A 67 -50.23 20.73 27.73
N TYR A 68 -50.14 21.40 26.56
CA TYR A 68 -50.06 22.83 26.42
C TYR A 68 -51.44 23.45 26.05
N SER A 69 -52.47 23.10 26.79
CA SER A 69 -53.76 23.75 26.60
C SER A 69 -54.27 24.35 27.92
N ARG A 70 -53.84 25.55 28.25
CA ARG A 70 -54.65 26.53 29.04
C ARG A 70 -53.91 27.87 29.17
N ALA A 71 -53.96 28.70 28.19
CA ALA A 71 -53.74 30.14 28.38
C ALA A 71 -55.09 30.79 28.67
N ASN A 72 -55.21 31.18 29.89
CA ASN A 72 -56.40 31.91 30.37
C ASN A 72 -56.39 33.35 29.83
N TYR A 73 -57.50 33.70 29.20
CA TYR A 73 -57.89 35.05 28.81
C TYR A 73 -58.31 35.80 30.08
N GLY A 74 -57.54 36.82 30.45
CA GLY A 74 -57.87 37.77 31.49
C GLY A 74 -57.73 39.18 31.00
N SER A 75 -58.87 39.74 30.58
CA SER A 75 -59.01 41.16 30.25
C SER A 75 -58.96 42.01 31.52
N ASN A 76 -58.09 43.01 31.56
CA ASN A 76 -58.29 44.14 32.45
C ASN A 76 -57.87 45.44 31.76
N MET A 77 -58.88 46.32 31.53
CA MET A 77 -58.72 47.70 31.11
C MET A 77 -58.24 48.55 32.28
N GLY A 78 -57.24 49.38 32.03
CA GLY A 78 -56.85 50.42 32.98
C GLY A 78 -55.88 51.37 32.31
N GLY A 79 -56.40 52.58 31.96
CA GLY A 79 -55.64 53.62 31.28
C GLY A 79 -54.63 54.33 32.18
N GLY A 80 -53.64 54.97 31.55
CA GLY A 80 -52.78 55.92 32.25
C GLY A 80 -51.48 56.26 31.54
N LYS A 81 -51.46 57.30 30.71
CA LYS A 81 -50.47 58.38 30.55
C LYS A 81 -49.01 58.05 30.23
N HIS A 82 -48.63 58.49 29.03
CA HIS A 82 -47.36 59.15 28.64
C HIS A 82 -46.13 58.98 29.53
N GLY A 83 -45.16 58.27 29.00
CA GLY A 83 -43.76 58.25 29.44
C GLY A 83 -42.80 58.28 28.25
N ARG A 84 -42.04 59.31 28.18
CA ARG A 84 -41.05 59.75 27.17
C ARG A 84 -40.01 58.70 26.91
N GLY A 85 -39.70 58.43 25.63
CA GLY A 85 -38.46 58.13 24.99
C GLY A 85 -37.29 57.52 25.79
N GLY A 86 -37.16 56.23 25.74
CA GLY A 86 -35.90 55.54 25.98
C GLY A 86 -35.36 55.05 24.66
N LYS A 87 -34.30 55.67 24.14
CA LYS A 87 -33.52 55.13 23.06
C LYS A 87 -32.88 53.81 23.56
N HIS A 88 -33.45 52.68 23.16
CA HIS A 88 -32.76 51.41 23.37
C HIS A 88 -31.59 51.39 22.37
N GLY A 89 -30.38 51.56 22.90
CA GLY A 89 -29.13 51.25 22.27
C GLY A 89 -29.03 49.75 22.01
N GLY A 90 -29.63 49.29 20.95
CA GLY A 90 -29.51 47.93 20.44
C GLY A 90 -28.38 47.88 19.42
N SER A 91 -27.10 47.82 19.83
CA SER A 91 -26.01 47.82 18.87
C SER A 91 -24.79 46.99 19.28
N GLY A 92 -24.92 46.01 20.14
CA GLY A 92 -23.77 45.13 20.42
C GLY A 92 -23.79 43.76 19.76
N LYS A 93 -24.99 43.26 19.45
CA LYS A 93 -25.15 41.89 18.92
C LYS A 93 -24.87 41.74 17.42
N GLY A 94 -25.08 42.81 16.63
CA GLY A 94 -24.86 42.77 15.17
C GLY A 94 -23.37 42.59 14.79
N HIS A 95 -22.48 43.27 15.48
CA HIS A 95 -21.03 43.18 15.17
C HIS A 95 -20.42 41.84 15.49
N VAL A 96 -20.86 41.16 16.56
CA VAL A 96 -20.37 39.82 16.92
C VAL A 96 -20.76 38.81 15.85
N TRP A 97 -21.99 38.83 15.39
CA TRP A 97 -22.47 37.95 14.31
C TRP A 97 -21.75 38.21 13.01
N THR A 98 -21.48 39.47 12.66
CA THR A 98 -20.73 39.84 11.47
C THR A 98 -19.28 39.29 11.55
N ILE A 99 -18.64 39.42 12.70
CA ILE A 99 -17.29 38.87 12.91
C ILE A 99 -17.30 37.34 12.78
N VAL A 100 -18.29 36.67 13.38
CA VAL A 100 -18.42 35.20 13.27
C VAL A 100 -18.61 34.78 11.80
N LEU A 101 -19.44 35.49 11.02
CA LEU A 101 -19.63 35.19 9.60
C LEU A 101 -18.36 35.42 8.78
N ILE A 102 -17.61 36.50 9.06
CA ILE A 102 -16.33 36.77 8.38
C ILE A 102 -15.30 35.62 8.70
N VAL A 103 -15.18 35.27 9.96
CA VAL A 103 -14.28 34.17 10.37
C VAL A 103 -14.71 32.86 9.71
N ALA A 104 -16.01 32.54 9.70
CA ALA A 104 -16.51 31.34 9.03
C ALA A 104 -16.24 31.35 7.52
N ALA A 105 -16.40 32.49 6.86
CA ALA A 105 -16.10 32.65 5.44
C ALA A 105 -14.59 32.47 5.16
N ILE A 106 -13.72 33.01 6.00
CA ILE A 106 -12.27 32.83 5.87
C ILE A 106 -11.90 31.35 6.06
N VAL A 107 -12.43 30.70 7.11
CA VAL A 107 -12.18 29.25 7.34
C VAL A 107 -12.65 28.43 6.15
N LEU A 108 -13.84 28.71 5.62
CA LEU A 108 -14.37 28.04 4.44
C LEU A 108 -13.47 28.25 3.23
N ALA A 109 -13.04 29.49 2.96
CA ALA A 109 -12.16 29.79 1.83
C ALA A 109 -10.80 29.07 1.93
N VAL A 110 -10.20 29.05 3.14
CA VAL A 110 -8.95 28.32 3.40
C VAL A 110 -9.17 26.83 3.22
N SER A 111 -10.25 26.26 3.74
CA SER A 111 -10.57 24.83 3.60
C SER A 111 -10.75 24.43 2.14
N LEU A 112 -11.48 25.23 1.35
CA LEU A 112 -11.64 25.02 -0.09
C LEU A 112 -10.31 25.14 -0.84
N GLY A 113 -9.45 26.07 -0.45
CA GLY A 113 -8.11 26.22 -1.00
C GLY A 113 -7.25 24.98 -0.76
N VAL A 114 -7.24 24.46 0.48
CA VAL A 114 -6.50 23.22 0.83
C VAL A 114 -7.05 22.02 0.05
N LEU A 115 -8.38 21.86 -0.02
CA LEU A 115 -9.00 20.78 -0.80
C LEU A 115 -8.64 20.88 -2.29
N GLY A 116 -8.60 22.11 -2.83
CA GLY A 116 -8.19 22.35 -4.22
C GLY A 116 -6.73 21.93 -4.48
N VAL A 117 -5.82 22.25 -3.57
CA VAL A 117 -4.40 21.84 -3.69
C VAL A 117 -4.24 20.33 -3.59
N ILE A 118 -4.96 19.67 -2.67
CA ILE A 118 -4.94 18.21 -2.53
C ILE A 118 -5.50 17.56 -3.80
N GLY A 119 -6.68 18.01 -4.27
CA GLY A 119 -7.30 17.48 -5.48
C GLY A 119 -6.42 17.64 -6.72
N TYR A 120 -5.76 18.81 -6.85
CA TYR A 120 -4.79 19.04 -7.92
C TYR A 120 -3.59 18.07 -7.82
N GLY A 121 -3.06 17.80 -6.61
CA GLY A 121 -1.96 16.86 -6.41
C GLY A 121 -2.31 15.44 -6.87
N TYR A 122 -3.50 14.94 -6.53
CA TYR A 122 -3.96 13.63 -7.00
C TYR A 122 -4.13 13.60 -8.52
N TRP A 123 -4.81 14.59 -9.09
CA TRP A 123 -5.03 14.66 -10.54
C TRP A 123 -3.71 14.75 -11.31
N HIS A 124 -2.79 15.62 -10.87
CA HIS A 124 -1.48 15.78 -11.51
C HIS A 124 -0.66 14.50 -11.47
N GLY A 125 -0.58 13.85 -10.27
CA GLY A 125 0.14 12.59 -10.13
C GLY A 125 -0.43 11.47 -10.99
N THR A 126 -1.75 11.35 -11.12
CA THR A 126 -2.38 10.36 -12.02
C THR A 126 -2.02 10.67 -13.47
N LYS A 127 -2.14 11.94 -13.88
CA LYS A 127 -1.81 12.32 -15.25
C LYS A 127 -0.37 12.03 -15.64
N VAL A 128 0.59 12.24 -14.74
CA VAL A 128 2.01 11.91 -14.98
C VAL A 128 2.13 10.42 -15.33
N TYR A 129 1.53 9.53 -14.56
CA TYR A 129 1.63 8.08 -14.81
C TYR A 129 0.83 7.62 -16.03
N ASP A 130 -0.29 8.26 -16.36
CA ASP A 130 -1.03 8.02 -17.61
C ASP A 130 -0.17 8.38 -18.83
N ASP A 131 0.49 9.53 -18.80
CA ASP A 131 1.38 10.00 -19.87
C ASP A 131 2.61 9.06 -20.02
N ILE A 132 3.17 8.55 -18.92
CA ILE A 132 4.26 7.58 -18.91
C ILE A 132 3.80 6.22 -19.47
N SER A 133 2.63 5.74 -19.06
CA SER A 133 2.05 4.50 -19.59
C SER A 133 1.79 4.61 -21.09
N ALA A 134 1.32 5.75 -21.57
CA ALA A 134 1.17 6.00 -23.01
C ALA A 134 2.53 6.01 -23.74
N THR A 135 3.58 6.56 -23.13
CA THR A 135 4.95 6.61 -23.68
C THR A 135 5.57 5.21 -23.76
N SER A 136 5.23 4.32 -22.83
CA SER A 136 5.76 2.94 -22.80
C SER A 136 5.42 2.17 -24.08
N GLY A 137 4.29 2.48 -24.72
CA GLY A 137 3.81 1.79 -25.91
C GLY A 137 3.48 0.32 -25.69
N LEU A 138 3.36 -0.12 -24.43
CA LEU A 138 3.15 -1.53 -24.06
C LEU A 138 1.82 -2.05 -24.62
N ALA A 139 1.91 -3.07 -25.49
CA ALA A 139 0.76 -3.85 -25.94
C ALA A 139 0.34 -4.84 -24.84
N LYS A 140 -0.89 -4.70 -24.33
CA LYS A 140 -1.37 -5.42 -23.12
C LYS A 140 -2.31 -6.59 -23.43
N GLU A 141 -2.76 -6.74 -24.68
CA GLU A 141 -3.78 -7.74 -25.05
C GLU A 141 -3.16 -8.95 -25.75
N GLU A 142 -3.45 -10.15 -25.22
CA GLU A 142 -3.20 -11.49 -25.83
C GLU A 142 -1.82 -11.67 -26.52
N THR A 143 -0.82 -10.98 -26.05
CA THR A 143 0.49 -10.91 -26.66
C THR A 143 1.39 -12.00 -26.06
N ALA A 144 2.20 -12.68 -26.88
CA ALA A 144 3.24 -13.57 -26.37
C ALA A 144 4.22 -12.77 -25.49
N LEU A 145 4.76 -13.40 -24.45
CA LEU A 145 5.63 -12.71 -23.49
C LEU A 145 6.81 -11.98 -24.17
N ALA A 146 7.36 -12.55 -25.26
CA ALA A 146 8.42 -11.92 -26.04
C ALA A 146 7.96 -10.67 -26.80
N ASP A 147 6.68 -10.58 -27.15
CA ASP A 147 6.12 -9.47 -27.91
C ASP A 147 5.65 -8.32 -26.98
N MET A 148 5.68 -8.51 -25.68
CA MET A 148 5.44 -7.46 -24.68
C MET A 148 6.66 -6.52 -24.63
N THR A 149 6.72 -5.58 -25.55
CA THR A 149 7.83 -4.64 -25.68
C THR A 149 7.51 -3.30 -25.06
N VAL A 150 8.52 -2.65 -24.48
CA VAL A 150 8.45 -1.33 -23.89
C VAL A 150 9.42 -0.40 -24.62
N ASN A 151 9.04 0.85 -24.81
CA ASN A 151 9.90 1.87 -25.42
C ASN A 151 10.89 2.43 -24.38
N TRP A 152 11.96 1.67 -24.13
CA TRP A 152 12.95 1.99 -23.11
C TRP A 152 13.66 3.31 -23.39
N ASP A 153 13.99 3.63 -24.64
CA ASP A 153 14.68 4.87 -25.00
C ASP A 153 13.87 6.11 -24.60
N ALA A 154 12.58 6.14 -24.97
CA ALA A 154 11.72 7.26 -24.64
C ALA A 154 11.47 7.41 -23.11
N LEU A 155 11.56 6.32 -22.36
CA LEU A 155 11.45 6.34 -20.91
C LEU A 155 12.76 6.75 -20.24
N ARG A 156 13.91 6.31 -20.75
CA ARG A 156 15.25 6.73 -20.28
C ARG A 156 15.52 8.22 -20.50
N GLU A 157 14.98 8.79 -21.59
CA GLU A 157 15.04 10.26 -21.79
C GLU A 157 14.33 11.03 -20.67
N GLN A 158 13.33 10.44 -20.02
CA GLN A 158 12.62 11.05 -18.90
C GLN A 158 13.27 10.75 -17.55
N ASN A 159 13.77 9.52 -17.36
CA ASN A 159 14.47 9.08 -16.15
C ASN A 159 15.45 7.93 -16.47
N GLU A 160 16.74 8.20 -16.30
CA GLU A 160 17.83 7.22 -16.54
C GLU A 160 17.79 6.04 -15.55
N ASP A 161 17.19 6.23 -14.37
CA ASP A 161 17.09 5.21 -13.31
C ASP A 161 16.06 4.12 -13.61
N ILE A 162 15.40 4.15 -14.77
CA ILE A 162 14.44 3.10 -15.14
C ILE A 162 15.16 1.78 -15.37
N VAL A 163 14.71 0.74 -14.65
CA VAL A 163 15.27 -0.61 -14.76
C VAL A 163 14.24 -1.63 -15.27
N GLY A 164 12.94 -1.32 -15.21
CA GLY A 164 11.91 -2.26 -15.63
C GLY A 164 10.51 -1.64 -15.66
N TRP A 165 9.53 -2.51 -15.90
CA TRP A 165 8.11 -2.19 -15.89
C TRP A 165 7.33 -3.29 -15.18
N VAL A 166 6.39 -2.95 -14.31
CA VAL A 166 5.45 -3.90 -13.71
C VAL A 166 4.05 -3.70 -14.28
N TYR A 167 3.44 -4.79 -14.70
CA TYR A 167 2.07 -4.82 -15.20
C TYR A 167 1.28 -5.98 -14.60
N MET A 168 0.12 -5.70 -14.03
CA MET A 168 -0.80 -6.70 -13.47
C MET A 168 -2.19 -6.52 -14.09
N PRO A 169 -2.59 -7.40 -15.03
CA PRO A 169 -3.88 -7.32 -15.71
C PRO A 169 -5.07 -7.31 -14.75
N GLY A 170 -6.07 -6.49 -15.05
CA GLY A 170 -7.28 -6.38 -14.22
C GLY A 170 -7.13 -5.51 -12.98
N THR A 171 -5.98 -4.84 -12.83
CA THR A 171 -5.70 -3.94 -11.71
C THR A 171 -5.19 -2.57 -12.21
N SER A 172 -4.97 -1.63 -11.29
CA SER A 172 -4.32 -0.35 -11.59
C SER A 172 -2.80 -0.43 -11.70
N ILE A 173 -2.19 -1.61 -11.48
CA ILE A 173 -0.72 -1.76 -11.49
C ILE A 173 -0.21 -1.84 -12.92
N ASP A 174 0.36 -0.72 -13.38
CA ASP A 174 0.91 -0.53 -14.73
C ASP A 174 1.91 0.63 -14.69
N TYR A 175 3.14 0.34 -14.21
CA TYR A 175 4.10 1.36 -13.81
C TYR A 175 5.54 1.04 -14.22
N PRO A 176 6.36 2.08 -14.55
CA PRO A 176 7.80 1.94 -14.62
C PRO A 176 8.37 1.55 -13.25
N ILE A 177 9.43 0.76 -13.26
CA ILE A 177 10.25 0.44 -12.09
C ILE A 177 11.55 1.21 -12.22
N VAL A 178 11.87 2.03 -11.23
CA VAL A 178 13.14 2.74 -11.13
C VAL A 178 14.01 2.12 -10.04
N GLN A 179 15.32 2.40 -10.04
CA GLN A 179 16.19 2.05 -8.93
C GLN A 179 17.09 3.24 -8.58
N GLY A 180 16.95 3.75 -7.37
CA GLY A 180 17.78 4.83 -6.84
C GLY A 180 19.02 4.32 -6.09
N GLU A 181 19.81 5.25 -5.56
CA GLU A 181 20.97 4.92 -4.73
C GLU A 181 20.59 4.30 -3.39
N ASN A 182 19.35 4.51 -2.92
CA ASN A 182 18.79 3.96 -1.70
C ASN A 182 17.26 3.87 -1.78
N ASP A 183 16.66 3.09 -0.88
CA ASP A 183 15.20 2.83 -0.86
C ASP A 183 14.36 4.05 -0.41
N GLU A 184 14.96 5.16 0.05
CA GLU A 184 14.24 6.36 0.47
C GLU A 184 14.02 7.34 -0.69
N GLU A 185 14.85 7.28 -1.71
CA GLU A 185 14.89 8.25 -2.80
C GLU A 185 13.56 8.34 -3.54
N TYR A 186 13.03 7.22 -4.01
CA TYR A 186 11.80 7.13 -4.78
C TYR A 186 10.52 6.96 -3.94
N LEU A 187 10.63 6.99 -2.62
CA LEU A 187 9.46 7.06 -1.76
C LEU A 187 8.67 8.36 -1.94
N GLN A 188 9.35 9.47 -2.24
CA GLN A 188 8.72 10.78 -2.37
C GLN A 188 8.84 11.39 -3.75
N LYS A 189 9.83 10.97 -4.54
CA LYS A 189 9.97 11.35 -5.94
C LYS A 189 9.08 10.48 -6.82
N ASP A 190 8.33 11.09 -7.71
CA ASP A 190 7.68 10.35 -8.79
C ASP A 190 8.70 9.89 -9.86
N PHE A 191 8.23 9.20 -10.90
CA PHE A 191 9.09 8.73 -11.98
C PHE A 191 9.91 9.86 -12.63
N THR A 192 9.38 11.07 -12.70
CA THR A 192 10.09 12.23 -13.29
C THR A 192 11.10 12.88 -12.34
N GLY A 193 11.29 12.32 -11.14
CA GLY A 193 12.15 12.88 -10.11
C GLY A 193 11.52 14.05 -9.34
N SER A 194 10.25 14.36 -9.59
CA SER A 194 9.54 15.46 -8.93
C SER A 194 9.05 15.05 -7.53
N THR A 195 9.22 15.97 -6.56
CA THR A 195 8.70 15.85 -5.18
C THR A 195 7.57 16.86 -4.93
N SER A 196 6.94 17.37 -5.99
CA SER A 196 6.01 18.49 -5.90
C SER A 196 4.69 18.15 -5.23
N GLY A 197 4.20 19.08 -4.37
CA GLY A 197 2.85 19.09 -3.83
C GLY A 197 2.71 18.54 -2.42
N LEU A 198 1.45 18.45 -1.96
CA LEU A 198 1.06 17.88 -0.66
C LEU A 198 0.73 16.37 -0.76
N VAL A 199 0.60 15.85 -1.96
CA VAL A 199 0.31 14.43 -2.24
C VAL A 199 1.49 13.88 -3.03
N HIS A 200 2.25 13.01 -2.40
CA HIS A 200 3.38 12.33 -3.02
C HIS A 200 2.95 10.89 -3.33
N LYS A 201 2.86 10.55 -4.62
CA LYS A 201 2.60 9.16 -5.05
C LYS A 201 3.86 8.32 -5.01
N GLY A 202 5.04 8.95 -4.95
CA GLY A 202 6.30 8.24 -5.12
C GLY A 202 6.42 7.57 -6.48
N ALA A 203 7.39 6.69 -6.63
CA ALA A 203 7.49 5.79 -7.77
C ALA A 203 7.37 4.33 -7.32
N ILE A 204 7.21 3.43 -8.28
CA ILE A 204 7.48 2.01 -8.06
C ILE A 204 8.98 1.81 -8.25
N PHE A 205 9.64 1.21 -7.27
CA PHE A 205 11.10 1.08 -7.31
C PHE A 205 11.62 -0.28 -6.86
N LEU A 206 12.70 -0.72 -7.48
CA LEU A 206 13.47 -1.88 -7.08
C LEU A 206 14.32 -1.52 -5.86
N SER A 207 14.39 -2.39 -4.86
CA SER A 207 15.27 -2.17 -3.71
C SER A 207 16.71 -1.91 -4.14
N ALA A 208 17.37 -0.95 -3.50
CA ALA A 208 18.79 -0.67 -3.71
C ALA A 208 19.72 -1.83 -3.30
N ASP A 209 19.22 -2.78 -2.49
CA ASP A 209 19.94 -4.00 -2.12
C ASP A 209 19.87 -5.09 -3.20
N ASN A 210 19.01 -4.93 -4.23
CA ASN A 210 18.94 -5.83 -5.39
C ASN A 210 19.86 -5.36 -6.53
N ALA A 211 20.25 -6.32 -7.34
CA ALA A 211 20.93 -6.02 -8.61
C ALA A 211 19.96 -5.36 -9.60
N GLY A 212 20.35 -4.24 -10.20
CA GLY A 212 19.50 -3.45 -11.11
C GLY A 212 19.12 -4.17 -12.41
N ASP A 213 19.82 -5.23 -12.77
CA ASP A 213 19.52 -6.10 -13.90
C ASP A 213 18.56 -7.27 -13.54
N PHE A 214 18.02 -7.27 -12.33
CA PHE A 214 17.16 -8.34 -11.81
C PHE A 214 17.86 -9.73 -11.78
N SER A 215 19.18 -9.81 -11.69
CA SER A 215 19.89 -11.10 -11.65
C SER A 215 19.73 -11.86 -10.33
N ASP A 216 19.31 -11.21 -9.24
CA ASP A 216 19.05 -11.86 -7.96
C ASP A 216 17.92 -12.90 -8.06
N SER A 217 17.95 -13.89 -7.16
CA SER A 217 16.93 -14.94 -7.10
C SER A 217 15.56 -14.41 -6.63
N ASN A 218 15.52 -13.28 -5.90
CA ASN A 218 14.31 -12.61 -5.43
C ASN A 218 14.49 -11.10 -5.50
N SER A 219 13.66 -10.44 -6.29
CA SER A 219 13.68 -8.99 -6.48
C SER A 219 12.56 -8.34 -5.67
N PHE A 220 12.90 -7.36 -4.83
CA PHE A 220 11.95 -6.62 -3.99
C PHE A 220 11.57 -5.32 -4.67
N ILE A 221 10.28 -5.16 -4.97
CA ILE A 221 9.74 -4.00 -5.66
C ILE A 221 8.76 -3.32 -4.72
N TYR A 222 9.00 -2.04 -4.45
CA TYR A 222 8.23 -1.24 -3.50
C TYR A 222 7.30 -0.27 -4.21
N GLY A 223 6.18 0.04 -3.57
CA GLY A 223 5.25 1.06 -4.03
C GLY A 223 4.30 1.51 -2.92
N HIS A 224 3.80 2.73 -3.02
CA HIS A 224 2.85 3.25 -2.05
C HIS A 224 1.48 2.57 -2.14
N ASN A 225 0.77 2.53 -1.00
CA ASN A 225 -0.65 2.32 -0.92
C ASN A 225 -1.35 3.70 -0.95
N MET A 226 -1.98 4.04 -2.06
CA MET A 226 -2.62 5.35 -2.24
C MET A 226 -4.13 5.26 -2.03
N ASN A 227 -4.72 6.29 -1.39
CA ASN A 227 -6.17 6.33 -1.13
C ASN A 227 -7.03 6.45 -2.40
N ASP A 228 -6.44 6.80 -3.55
CA ASP A 228 -7.10 6.84 -4.85
C ASP A 228 -6.93 5.54 -5.65
N GLU A 229 -6.59 4.45 -4.98
CA GLU A 229 -6.44 3.10 -5.54
C GLU A 229 -5.33 2.97 -6.59
N THR A 230 -4.43 3.96 -6.65
CA THR A 230 -3.26 3.94 -7.53
C THR A 230 -2.03 3.31 -6.85
N MET A 231 -0.93 3.20 -7.58
CA MET A 231 0.32 2.57 -7.16
C MET A 231 0.08 1.10 -6.75
N PHE A 232 0.52 0.67 -5.57
CA PHE A 232 0.35 -0.69 -5.07
C PHE A 232 -0.87 -0.86 -4.14
N ALA A 233 -1.81 0.09 -4.15
CA ALA A 233 -3.03 -0.02 -3.32
C ALA A 233 -3.81 -1.33 -3.58
N HIS A 234 -3.83 -1.83 -4.83
CA HIS A 234 -4.49 -3.09 -5.18
C HIS A 234 -3.89 -4.29 -4.45
N ILE A 235 -2.58 -4.28 -4.13
CA ILE A 235 -1.93 -5.38 -3.38
C ILE A 235 -2.54 -5.52 -1.99
N LEU A 236 -2.82 -4.41 -1.31
CA LEU A 236 -3.49 -4.47 -0.01
C LEU A 236 -4.92 -5.00 -0.14
N ALA A 237 -5.65 -4.61 -1.18
CA ALA A 237 -6.99 -5.14 -1.44
C ALA A 237 -7.00 -6.65 -1.67
N MET A 238 -5.91 -7.24 -2.15
CA MET A 238 -5.74 -8.69 -2.34
C MET A 238 -5.65 -9.47 -1.00
N THR A 239 -5.70 -8.84 0.16
CA THR A 239 -5.94 -9.52 1.45
C THR A 239 -7.35 -10.13 1.51
N ASP A 240 -8.28 -9.67 0.68
CA ASP A 240 -9.51 -10.37 0.36
C ASP A 240 -9.24 -11.52 -0.64
N GLN A 241 -9.68 -12.74 -0.30
CA GLN A 241 -9.42 -13.93 -1.11
C GLN A 241 -9.95 -13.81 -2.55
N ALA A 242 -11.15 -13.25 -2.74
CA ALA A 242 -11.75 -13.13 -4.07
C ALA A 242 -10.95 -12.14 -4.94
N THR A 243 -10.47 -11.06 -4.36
CA THR A 243 -9.60 -10.09 -5.02
C THR A 243 -8.26 -10.72 -5.39
N PHE A 244 -7.66 -11.49 -4.49
CA PHE A 244 -6.43 -12.24 -4.76
C PHE A 244 -6.60 -13.22 -5.92
N ASP A 245 -7.70 -14.00 -5.93
CA ASP A 245 -7.96 -14.99 -6.97
C ASP A 245 -8.26 -14.37 -8.33
N ALA A 246 -8.78 -13.14 -8.36
CA ALA A 246 -9.12 -12.44 -9.60
C ALA A 246 -7.90 -11.92 -10.38
N ALA A 247 -6.76 -11.64 -9.70
CA ALA A 247 -5.58 -11.01 -10.31
C ALA A 247 -4.29 -11.73 -9.92
N ARG A 248 -4.12 -12.98 -10.38
CA ARG A 248 -3.02 -13.88 -10.00
C ARG A 248 -1.77 -13.78 -10.87
N THR A 249 -1.84 -13.10 -12.01
CA THR A 249 -0.73 -12.97 -12.96
C THR A 249 -0.23 -11.54 -13.00
N PHE A 250 1.08 -11.38 -12.94
CA PHE A 250 1.72 -10.10 -13.22
C PHE A 250 2.99 -10.32 -14.07
N TYR A 251 3.41 -9.25 -14.70
CA TYR A 251 4.56 -9.23 -15.57
C TYR A 251 5.61 -8.27 -15.04
N ILE A 252 6.87 -8.68 -15.11
CA ILE A 252 8.03 -7.80 -14.97
C ILE A 252 8.72 -7.79 -16.31
N LEU A 253 8.78 -6.63 -16.94
CA LEU A 253 9.42 -6.43 -18.23
C LEU A 253 10.71 -5.65 -18.02
N THR A 254 11.77 -6.07 -18.67
CA THR A 254 13.09 -5.39 -18.63
C THR A 254 13.64 -5.24 -20.05
N PRO A 255 14.65 -4.41 -20.26
CA PRO A 255 15.27 -4.28 -21.58
C PRO A 255 15.81 -5.60 -22.17
N THR A 256 16.19 -6.54 -21.29
CA THR A 256 16.87 -7.78 -21.72
C THR A 256 16.03 -9.03 -21.53
N GLN A 257 15.07 -9.02 -20.58
CA GLN A 257 14.30 -10.22 -20.23
C GLN A 257 12.90 -9.84 -19.74
N ASN A 258 11.88 -10.53 -20.22
CA ASN A 258 10.52 -10.46 -19.72
C ASN A 258 10.19 -11.66 -18.83
N TYR A 259 9.43 -11.43 -17.78
CA TYR A 259 9.00 -12.43 -16.80
C TYR A 259 7.49 -12.41 -16.65
N ARG A 260 6.86 -13.59 -16.80
CA ARG A 260 5.47 -13.82 -16.39
C ARG A 260 5.47 -14.51 -15.03
N CYS A 261 4.85 -13.89 -14.06
CA CYS A 261 4.83 -14.33 -12.68
C CYS A 261 3.41 -14.74 -12.25
N ARG A 262 3.33 -15.72 -11.36
CA ARG A 262 2.09 -16.12 -10.68
C ARG A 262 2.25 -15.90 -9.18
N THR A 263 1.26 -15.27 -8.57
CA THR A 263 1.24 -15.06 -7.13
C THR A 263 1.00 -16.40 -6.41
N TYR A 264 1.78 -16.66 -5.34
CA TYR A 264 1.65 -17.86 -4.54
C TYR A 264 1.37 -17.60 -3.07
N ALA A 265 1.59 -16.38 -2.57
CA ALA A 265 1.29 -15.97 -1.19
C ALA A 265 1.09 -14.45 -1.11
N LEU A 266 0.35 -14.01 -0.11
CA LEU A 266 0.25 -12.62 0.31
C LEU A 266 0.38 -12.55 1.83
N ASP A 267 1.48 -12.00 2.30
CA ASP A 267 1.73 -11.84 3.73
C ASP A 267 1.34 -10.43 4.20
N VAL A 268 0.87 -10.33 5.43
CA VAL A 268 0.73 -9.06 6.14
C VAL A 268 1.69 -9.06 7.31
N VAL A 269 2.78 -8.34 7.18
CA VAL A 269 3.88 -8.36 8.14
C VAL A 269 4.08 -7.00 8.80
N LYS A 270 4.73 -6.97 9.96
CA LYS A 270 5.15 -5.71 10.58
C LYS A 270 6.22 -5.04 9.72
N ASN A 271 6.24 -3.72 9.70
CA ASN A 271 7.25 -2.96 8.96
C ASN A 271 8.70 -3.18 9.46
N THR A 272 8.86 -3.71 10.68
CA THR A 272 10.15 -4.09 11.27
C THR A 272 10.59 -5.52 10.90
N GLU A 273 9.76 -6.28 10.18
CA GLU A 273 10.07 -7.65 9.78
C GLU A 273 11.01 -7.65 8.59
N THR A 274 12.22 -8.16 8.77
CA THR A 274 13.28 -8.19 7.74
C THR A 274 13.63 -9.57 7.25
N ASN A 275 13.13 -10.64 7.89
CA ASN A 275 13.42 -12.02 7.51
C ASN A 275 12.82 -12.40 6.14
N ILE A 276 11.88 -11.61 5.64
CA ILE A 276 11.30 -11.75 4.31
C ILE A 276 12.22 -11.22 3.20
N LEU A 277 13.19 -10.36 3.53
CA LEU A 277 14.06 -9.68 2.57
C LEU A 277 15.32 -10.53 2.31
N GLN A 278 15.17 -11.58 1.51
CA GLN A 278 16.26 -12.47 1.10
C GLN A 278 16.42 -12.39 -0.42
N PRO A 279 17.35 -11.56 -0.93
CA PRO A 279 17.54 -11.39 -2.38
C PRO A 279 18.11 -12.64 -3.06
N ASN A 280 18.93 -13.42 -2.34
CA ASN A 280 19.54 -14.62 -2.87
C ASN A 280 19.43 -15.79 -1.90
N PHE A 281 19.44 -17.00 -2.43
CA PHE A 281 19.36 -18.26 -1.69
C PHE A 281 20.62 -19.08 -1.93
N ALA A 282 21.02 -19.87 -0.93
CA ALA A 282 22.18 -20.73 -1.02
C ALA A 282 22.03 -21.80 -2.12
N ASP A 283 20.80 -22.29 -2.29
CA ASP A 283 20.41 -23.28 -3.28
C ASP A 283 18.89 -23.28 -3.49
N GLU A 284 18.41 -24.11 -4.41
CA GLU A 284 16.97 -24.24 -4.69
C GLU A 284 16.18 -24.76 -3.48
N ALA A 285 16.77 -25.58 -2.62
CA ALA A 285 16.06 -26.08 -1.44
C ALA A 285 15.81 -24.96 -0.42
N ALA A 286 16.78 -24.05 -0.25
CA ALA A 286 16.61 -22.85 0.56
C ALA A 286 15.51 -21.93 0.00
N MET A 287 15.48 -21.72 -1.31
CA MET A 287 14.43 -20.94 -1.98
C MET A 287 13.03 -21.58 -1.77
N ARG A 288 12.91 -22.89 -1.95
CA ARG A 288 11.64 -23.63 -1.71
C ARG A 288 11.20 -23.56 -0.24
N SER A 289 12.15 -23.61 0.69
CA SER A 289 11.86 -23.45 2.12
C SER A 289 11.33 -22.04 2.41
N TYR A 290 11.92 -21.03 1.81
CA TYR A 290 11.42 -19.65 1.88
C TYR A 290 9.99 -19.53 1.32
N MET A 291 9.73 -20.05 0.10
CA MET A 291 8.40 -20.04 -0.51
C MET A 291 7.37 -20.74 0.39
N THR A 292 7.73 -21.90 0.96
CA THR A 292 6.85 -22.65 1.88
C THR A 292 6.54 -21.84 3.14
N ALA A 293 7.52 -21.13 3.68
CA ALA A 293 7.29 -20.24 4.82
C ALA A 293 6.33 -19.12 4.48
N ARG A 294 6.49 -18.47 3.32
CA ARG A 294 5.56 -17.42 2.85
C ARG A 294 4.14 -17.94 2.67
N ILE A 295 3.97 -19.15 2.12
CA ILE A 295 2.66 -19.79 1.98
C ILE A 295 2.01 -20.07 3.35
N ASN A 296 2.79 -20.53 4.31
CA ASN A 296 2.27 -20.82 5.65
C ASN A 296 1.88 -19.56 6.44
N ASP A 297 2.55 -18.45 6.19
CA ASP A 297 2.30 -17.16 6.83
C ASP A 297 1.25 -16.32 6.07
N SER A 298 0.81 -16.78 4.89
CA SER A 298 -0.07 -16.04 3.99
C SER A 298 -1.43 -15.73 4.61
N ALA A 299 -1.87 -14.49 4.43
CA ALA A 299 -3.20 -14.01 4.84
C ALA A 299 -4.33 -14.60 3.97
N VAL A 300 -4.00 -15.16 2.80
CA VAL A 300 -4.94 -15.78 1.86
C VAL A 300 -4.63 -17.25 1.68
N GLY A 301 -5.63 -18.01 1.21
CA GLY A 301 -5.46 -19.44 0.94
C GLY A 301 -4.42 -19.70 -0.14
N ALA A 302 -3.58 -20.72 0.07
CA ALA A 302 -2.55 -21.10 -0.89
C ALA A 302 -3.18 -21.58 -2.21
N PRO A 303 -2.76 -20.99 -3.34
CA PRO A 303 -3.20 -21.45 -4.64
C PRO A 303 -2.60 -22.81 -5.01
N THR A 304 -3.37 -23.63 -5.74
CA THR A 304 -2.96 -24.96 -6.17
C THR A 304 -2.44 -25.01 -7.61
N ASP A 305 -2.49 -23.88 -8.32
CA ASP A 305 -2.18 -23.75 -9.74
C ASP A 305 -0.76 -23.26 -10.04
N VAL A 306 0.09 -23.14 -9.01
CA VAL A 306 1.50 -22.81 -9.15
C VAL A 306 2.35 -24.03 -8.79
N ASP A 307 3.07 -24.56 -9.78
CA ASP A 307 4.08 -25.59 -9.52
C ASP A 307 5.35 -24.94 -8.92
N LEU A 308 5.43 -24.94 -7.58
CA LEU A 308 6.55 -24.35 -6.86
C LEU A 308 7.90 -25.03 -7.20
N ALA A 309 7.88 -26.26 -7.71
CA ALA A 309 9.11 -26.95 -8.09
C ALA A 309 9.72 -26.40 -9.38
N SER A 310 8.90 -25.81 -10.24
CA SER A 310 9.35 -25.19 -11.51
C SER A 310 9.81 -23.75 -11.36
N VAL A 311 9.54 -23.11 -10.20
CA VAL A 311 9.91 -21.71 -9.97
C VAL A 311 11.40 -21.60 -9.70
N THR A 312 12.10 -20.80 -10.50
CA THR A 312 13.55 -20.55 -10.39
C THR A 312 13.89 -19.12 -9.99
N LYS A 313 12.90 -18.21 -10.01
CA LYS A 313 13.07 -16.79 -9.70
C LYS A 313 11.81 -16.24 -9.04
N LEU A 314 12.01 -15.36 -8.06
CA LEU A 314 10.95 -14.73 -7.29
C LEU A 314 10.92 -13.22 -7.53
N PHE A 315 9.73 -12.67 -7.47
CA PHE A 315 9.47 -11.23 -7.42
C PHE A 315 8.51 -10.95 -6.27
N THR A 316 8.91 -10.05 -5.39
CA THR A 316 8.14 -9.70 -4.20
C THR A 316 7.72 -8.24 -4.28
N LEU A 317 6.40 -8.00 -4.39
CA LEU A 317 5.85 -6.65 -4.45
C LEU A 317 5.40 -6.24 -3.05
N ILE A 318 5.85 -5.07 -2.57
CA ILE A 318 5.70 -4.65 -1.17
C ILE A 318 5.03 -3.29 -1.10
N THR A 319 3.98 -3.17 -0.29
CA THR A 319 3.31 -1.89 -0.03
C THR A 319 2.96 -1.71 1.44
N CYS A 320 2.60 -0.48 1.83
CA CYS A 320 2.13 -0.21 3.18
C CYS A 320 0.76 -0.85 3.43
N GLY A 321 0.52 -1.33 4.66
CA GLY A 321 -0.77 -1.84 5.11
C GLY A 321 -1.72 -0.74 5.61
N ASP A 322 -2.96 -1.14 6.04
CA ASP A 322 -4.02 -0.22 6.44
C ASP A 322 -3.81 0.44 7.81
N ASP A 323 -3.11 -0.19 8.71
CA ASP A 323 -2.97 0.26 10.10
C ASP A 323 -1.83 1.28 10.29
N TYR A 324 -1.72 2.17 9.33
CA TYR A 324 -0.93 3.40 9.39
C TYR A 324 0.46 3.24 10.03
N ALA A 325 1.42 2.77 9.26
CA ALA A 325 2.83 2.75 9.62
C ALA A 325 3.35 1.50 10.35
N ASN A 326 2.54 0.51 10.68
CA ASN A 326 3.02 -0.65 11.42
C ASN A 326 3.05 -1.96 10.64
N THR A 327 2.34 -2.07 9.50
CA THR A 327 2.33 -3.27 8.67
C THR A 327 2.61 -3.00 7.19
N ARG A 328 2.88 -4.06 6.45
CA ARG A 328 3.07 -4.10 4.99
C ARG A 328 2.35 -5.29 4.42
N ALA A 329 1.74 -5.10 3.26
CA ALA A 329 1.30 -6.21 2.43
C ALA A 329 2.45 -6.60 1.49
N VAL A 330 2.76 -7.89 1.44
CA VAL A 330 3.89 -8.48 0.72
C VAL A 330 3.34 -9.55 -0.21
N LEU A 331 3.21 -9.22 -1.48
CA LEU A 331 2.72 -10.13 -2.51
C LEU A 331 3.90 -10.91 -3.10
N CYS A 332 3.88 -12.21 -2.91
CA CYS A 332 4.94 -13.11 -3.36
C CYS A 332 4.56 -13.73 -4.71
N GLY A 333 5.39 -13.55 -5.71
CA GLY A 333 5.24 -14.13 -7.04
C GLY A 333 6.42 -15.02 -7.44
N GLY A 334 6.11 -16.14 -8.07
CA GLY A 334 7.08 -17.02 -8.71
C GLY A 334 7.05 -16.84 -10.23
N CYS A 335 8.21 -16.73 -10.86
CA CYS A 335 8.33 -16.68 -12.31
C CYS A 335 8.00 -18.05 -12.90
N VAL A 336 7.01 -18.08 -13.79
CA VAL A 336 6.52 -19.30 -14.48
C VAL A 336 6.90 -19.33 -15.96
N GLU A 337 7.30 -18.19 -16.51
CA GLU A 337 7.76 -18.09 -17.90
C GLU A 337 8.74 -16.93 -18.04
N GLN A 338 9.74 -17.11 -18.90
CA GLN A 338 10.71 -16.08 -19.26
C GLN A 338 10.85 -16.04 -20.77
N ALA A 339 11.00 -14.83 -21.31
CA ALA A 339 11.26 -14.63 -22.75
C ALA A 339 12.13 -13.41 -22.97
N THR A 340 13.07 -13.52 -23.90
CA THR A 340 13.79 -12.35 -24.38
C THR A 340 12.82 -11.48 -25.19
N PRO A 341 12.67 -10.18 -24.88
CA PRO A 341 11.78 -9.32 -25.63
C PRO A 341 12.23 -9.17 -27.09
N ALA A 342 11.26 -9.01 -27.99
CA ALA A 342 11.53 -8.90 -29.44
C ALA A 342 12.37 -7.66 -29.77
N ASN A 343 12.40 -6.65 -28.92
CA ASN A 343 13.22 -5.43 -29.01
C ASN A 343 14.36 -5.40 -27.98
N ALA A 344 14.88 -6.56 -27.56
CA ALA A 344 15.98 -6.61 -26.60
C ALA A 344 17.22 -5.87 -27.13
N GLU A 345 17.89 -5.13 -26.25
CA GLU A 345 19.10 -4.35 -26.51
C GLU A 345 20.37 -5.18 -26.31
#